data_e5a961f76474265a4c0274a706623afd
#
_entry.id   e5a961f76474265a4c0274a706623afd
#
_cell.length_a   1.000
_cell.length_b   1.000
_cell.length_c   1.000
_cell.angle_alpha   90.00
_cell.angle_beta   90.00
_cell.angle_gamma   90.00
#
_symmetry.space_group_name_H-M   'P 1'
#
loop_
_entity.id
_entity.type
_entity.pdbx_description
1 polymer ?
#
loop_
_entity_poly.entity_id
_entity_poly.type
_entity_poly.pdbx_seq_one_letter_code
_entity_poly.pdbx_strand_id
1 'polypeptide(L)'
;MAGIFAITNYTADREILVSYFINSLQMLQHRGKAYWKIIIDNLVSSGIGPFPAESSIPKSDNDNSNLRYMIGLGYLSKRIPRFRSMNKIGVVLDGFFVDIEKLHLHPLVGDAANADSLYKIYCIFKKLLIDQGNAEKACEFLDRHLRGNLTMMYDGKIYSYRDSTGFKPLVSGTDKNNSVSIIASENSLRIPFPNMNFEDVRPGQLIKMDVENGQQKILSLPTTRTMIDPFEFIRESHVTATINGKGIYETRKRIGKVQADFLSTHSNIDIDAAYAEPDYPRPMNLGFSAEYRNHIPKFDLGEAIINDRYDDSDRMIDFSENISKNKMITSGKSLKYILKHKISQKNIGLIQGTIQTGITAKETIYYLRKVGVKSVSVIVSYVPSVDGRQVGLYTHNRELIAHKYIGQVPSLEELNTRISKELGANKVFYNSPSILSKGIGISEYNLWFPEWVRFLEYEKK
;
A
#
# COMPACT_ATOMS: atom_id res chain seq x y z
N MET A 1 -1.99 5.63 -2.92
CA MET A 1 -2.00 4.18 -3.16
C MET A 1 -3.40 3.73 -3.44
N ALA A 2 -3.53 2.78 -4.31
CA ALA A 2 -4.82 2.34 -4.80
C ALA A 2 -4.83 0.83 -5.07
N GLY A 3 -6.02 0.24 -5.10
CA GLY A 3 -6.25 -1.09 -5.65
C GLY A 3 -6.71 -0.96 -7.09
N ILE A 4 -5.98 -1.54 -8.02
CA ILE A 4 -6.34 -1.62 -9.42
C ILE A 4 -6.73 -3.05 -9.72
N PHE A 5 -7.84 -3.23 -10.42
CA PHE A 5 -8.24 -4.51 -10.98
C PHE A 5 -8.86 -4.31 -12.36
N ALA A 6 -8.36 -5.02 -13.34
CA ALA A 6 -8.89 -5.03 -14.69
C ALA A 6 -9.09 -6.48 -15.15
N ILE A 7 -10.15 -6.72 -15.91
CA ILE A 7 -10.50 -8.05 -16.43
C ILE A 7 -11.01 -7.95 -17.86
N THR A 8 -10.63 -8.92 -18.69
CA THR A 8 -11.26 -9.16 -19.99
C THR A 8 -11.58 -10.63 -20.16
N ASN A 9 -12.66 -10.91 -20.90
CA ASN A 9 -13.01 -12.27 -21.32
C ASN A 9 -13.81 -12.26 -22.62
N TYR A 10 -13.73 -13.33 -23.38
CA TYR A 10 -14.46 -13.49 -24.64
C TYR A 10 -15.30 -14.78 -24.72
N THR A 11 -15.29 -15.66 -23.73
CA THR A 11 -16.00 -16.95 -23.82
C THR A 11 -16.87 -17.34 -22.62
N ALA A 12 -16.77 -16.66 -21.47
CA ALA A 12 -17.49 -17.05 -20.28
C ALA A 12 -18.84 -16.31 -20.14
N ASP A 13 -19.68 -16.86 -19.26
CA ASP A 13 -20.92 -16.24 -18.83
C ASP A 13 -20.62 -14.87 -18.18
N ARG A 14 -21.31 -13.83 -18.64
CA ARG A 14 -21.14 -12.44 -18.18
C ARG A 14 -21.42 -12.30 -16.68
N GLU A 15 -22.40 -12.98 -16.13
CA GLU A 15 -22.75 -12.91 -14.71
C GLU A 15 -21.61 -13.44 -13.84
N ILE A 16 -20.99 -14.54 -14.27
CA ILE A 16 -19.82 -15.11 -13.59
C ILE A 16 -18.66 -14.11 -13.60
N LEU A 17 -18.44 -13.42 -14.72
CA LEU A 17 -17.36 -12.43 -14.83
C LEU A 17 -17.61 -11.21 -13.95
N VAL A 18 -18.84 -10.71 -13.92
CA VAL A 18 -19.24 -9.62 -13.03
C VAL A 18 -18.99 -10.02 -11.56
N SER A 19 -19.38 -11.24 -11.19
CA SER A 19 -19.12 -11.78 -9.86
C SER A 19 -17.62 -11.86 -9.54
N TYR A 20 -16.79 -12.36 -10.47
CA TYR A 20 -15.33 -12.38 -10.32
C TYR A 20 -14.74 -10.97 -10.17
N PHE A 21 -15.22 -10.02 -10.95
CA PHE A 21 -14.79 -8.63 -10.90
C PHE A 21 -15.07 -8.00 -9.53
N ILE A 22 -16.30 -8.18 -9.04
CA ILE A 22 -16.75 -7.66 -7.74
C ILE A 22 -15.98 -8.30 -6.59
N ASN A 23 -15.89 -9.63 -6.55
CA ASN A 23 -15.17 -10.35 -5.51
C ASN A 23 -13.69 -9.94 -5.47
N SER A 24 -13.08 -9.71 -6.63
CA SER A 24 -11.70 -9.24 -6.70
C SER A 24 -11.53 -7.86 -6.12
N LEU A 25 -12.43 -6.92 -6.39
CA LEU A 25 -12.38 -5.59 -5.78
C LEU A 25 -12.64 -5.64 -4.27
N GLN A 26 -13.54 -6.49 -3.81
CA GLN A 26 -13.74 -6.69 -2.38
C GLN A 26 -12.49 -7.23 -1.70
N MET A 27 -11.77 -8.18 -2.30
CA MET A 27 -10.51 -8.68 -1.79
C MET A 27 -9.40 -7.64 -1.78
N LEU A 28 -9.40 -6.68 -2.71
CA LEU A 28 -8.42 -5.60 -2.78
C LEU A 28 -8.76 -4.39 -1.89
N GLN A 29 -9.84 -4.41 -1.10
CA GLN A 29 -10.27 -3.27 -0.28
C GLN A 29 -9.25 -2.84 0.79
N HIS A 30 -8.33 -3.72 1.21
CA HIS A 30 -7.24 -3.34 2.09
C HIS A 30 -6.34 -2.24 1.48
N ARG A 31 -6.32 -2.09 0.15
CA ARG A 31 -5.60 -1.03 -0.57
C ARG A 31 -6.37 0.30 -0.60
N GLY A 32 -7.68 0.30 -0.36
CA GLY A 32 -8.47 1.52 -0.28
C GLY A 32 -9.95 1.28 0.00
N LYS A 33 -10.53 2.01 0.95
CA LYS A 33 -11.95 1.93 1.34
C LYS A 33 -12.68 3.27 1.32
N ALA A 34 -12.01 4.38 0.97
CA ALA A 34 -12.63 5.71 1.01
C ALA A 34 -13.39 6.06 -0.26
N TYR A 35 -12.97 5.52 -1.37
CA TYR A 35 -13.58 5.77 -2.68
C TYR A 35 -13.37 4.57 -3.58
N TRP A 36 -14.39 4.27 -4.38
CA TRP A 36 -14.33 3.27 -5.43
C TRP A 36 -14.88 3.79 -6.74
N LYS A 37 -14.39 3.26 -7.84
CA LYS A 37 -14.87 3.49 -9.19
C LYS A 37 -14.76 2.20 -9.99
N ILE A 38 -15.79 1.90 -10.76
CA ILE A 38 -15.80 0.79 -11.70
C ILE A 38 -16.24 1.28 -13.07
N ILE A 39 -15.70 0.65 -14.09
CA ILE A 39 -16.14 0.80 -15.47
C ILE A 39 -16.28 -0.61 -16.00
N ILE A 40 -17.46 -0.96 -16.42
CA ILE A 40 -17.77 -2.24 -17.06
C ILE A 40 -18.34 -1.92 -18.44
N ASP A 41 -17.63 -2.32 -19.48
CA ASP A 41 -17.91 -1.93 -20.85
C ASP A 41 -18.00 -0.39 -20.97
N ASN A 42 -19.21 0.17 -21.12
CA ASN A 42 -19.46 1.62 -21.19
C ASN A 42 -20.14 2.18 -19.93
N LEU A 43 -20.44 1.33 -18.95
CA LEU A 43 -21.10 1.74 -17.72
C LEU A 43 -20.08 2.17 -16.68
N VAL A 44 -20.27 3.36 -16.12
CA VAL A 44 -19.43 3.92 -15.08
C VAL A 44 -20.21 4.06 -13.78
N SER A 45 -19.70 3.50 -12.71
CA SER A 45 -20.23 3.70 -11.36
C SER A 45 -19.10 4.07 -10.38
N SER A 46 -19.42 4.86 -9.37
CA SER A 46 -18.47 5.25 -8.34
C SER A 46 -19.18 5.61 -7.05
N GLY A 47 -18.47 5.49 -5.94
CA GLY A 47 -19.03 5.83 -4.63
C GLY A 47 -17.97 6.16 -3.60
N ILE A 48 -18.44 6.71 -2.47
CA ILE A 48 -17.65 7.02 -1.28
C ILE A 48 -17.87 5.90 -0.27
N GLY A 49 -16.82 5.49 0.41
CA GLY A 49 -16.83 4.41 1.38
C GLY A 49 -16.31 3.08 0.80
N PRO A 50 -16.51 1.97 1.53
CA PRO A 50 -16.14 0.64 1.09
C PRO A 50 -16.84 0.26 -0.22
N PHE A 51 -16.19 -0.61 -1.01
CA PHE A 51 -16.79 -1.14 -2.22
C PHE A 51 -18.01 -2.00 -1.84
N PRO A 52 -19.19 -1.74 -2.44
CA PRO A 52 -20.45 -2.38 -2.02
C PRO A 52 -20.49 -3.86 -2.37
N ALA A 53 -21.44 -4.57 -1.76
CA ALA A 53 -21.83 -5.91 -2.18
C ALA A 53 -22.47 -5.90 -3.58
N GLU A 54 -22.55 -7.06 -4.20
CA GLU A 54 -23.01 -7.27 -5.60
C GLU A 54 -24.35 -6.61 -5.93
N SER A 55 -25.28 -6.58 -4.98
CA SER A 55 -26.64 -6.00 -5.16
C SER A 55 -26.68 -4.50 -5.43
N SER A 56 -25.56 -3.80 -5.22
CA SER A 56 -25.48 -2.33 -5.34
C SER A 56 -24.92 -1.84 -6.68
N ILE A 57 -24.57 -2.76 -7.59
CA ILE A 57 -24.00 -2.41 -8.88
C ILE A 57 -25.13 -2.15 -9.89
N PRO A 58 -25.09 -1.04 -10.64
CA PRO A 58 -26.11 -0.76 -11.65
C PRO A 58 -26.22 -1.92 -12.64
N LYS A 59 -27.38 -2.51 -12.73
CA LYS A 59 -27.72 -3.42 -13.82
C LYS A 59 -27.95 -2.57 -15.07
N SER A 60 -27.43 -3.02 -16.20
CA SER A 60 -27.73 -2.40 -17.49
C SER A 60 -29.22 -2.58 -17.78
N ASP A 61 -29.95 -1.48 -17.99
CA ASP A 61 -31.36 -1.52 -18.43
C ASP A 61 -31.49 -2.12 -19.84
N ASN A 62 -30.43 -2.22 -20.59
CA ASN A 62 -30.35 -2.93 -21.86
C ASN A 62 -29.74 -4.32 -21.62
N ASP A 63 -30.57 -5.24 -21.22
CA ASP A 63 -30.29 -6.68 -21.18
C ASP A 63 -30.14 -7.22 -22.62
N ASN A 64 -29.11 -6.74 -23.33
CA ASN A 64 -28.61 -7.43 -24.51
C ASN A 64 -27.85 -8.67 -24.02
N SER A 65 -28.63 -9.70 -23.64
CA SER A 65 -28.20 -11.03 -23.21
C SER A 65 -27.31 -11.78 -24.22
N ASN A 66 -26.99 -11.14 -25.36
CA ASN A 66 -26.13 -11.66 -26.41
C ASN A 66 -24.63 -11.21 -26.33
N LEU A 67 -24.27 -10.32 -25.39
CA LEU A 67 -22.86 -9.94 -25.22
C LEU A 67 -22.09 -11.06 -24.50
N ARG A 68 -21.33 -11.83 -25.26
CA ARG A 68 -20.49 -12.95 -24.78
C ARG A 68 -19.15 -12.50 -24.16
N TYR A 69 -18.94 -11.21 -23.94
CA TYR A 69 -17.69 -10.68 -23.42
C TYR A 69 -17.92 -9.55 -22.42
N MET A 70 -16.94 -9.33 -21.58
CA MET A 70 -16.89 -8.21 -20.64
C MET A 70 -15.48 -7.63 -20.60
N ILE A 71 -15.39 -6.32 -20.52
CA ILE A 71 -14.17 -5.61 -20.15
C ILE A 71 -14.46 -4.72 -18.97
N GLY A 72 -13.66 -4.84 -17.92
CA GLY A 72 -13.89 -4.11 -16.67
C GLY A 72 -12.61 -3.53 -16.10
N LEU A 73 -12.69 -2.31 -15.58
CA LEU A 73 -11.63 -1.63 -14.84
C LEU A 73 -12.18 -1.12 -13.51
N GLY A 74 -11.61 -1.59 -12.42
CA GLY A 74 -11.96 -1.19 -11.05
C GLY A 74 -10.82 -0.45 -10.36
N TYR A 75 -11.19 0.48 -9.50
CA TYR A 75 -10.28 1.31 -8.72
C TYR A 75 -10.78 1.48 -7.30
N LEU A 76 -9.88 1.28 -6.34
CA LEU A 76 -10.12 1.50 -4.91
C LEU A 76 -9.10 2.50 -4.39
N SER A 77 -9.52 3.47 -3.58
CA SER A 77 -8.64 4.51 -3.06
C SER A 77 -8.82 4.74 -1.57
N LYS A 78 -7.74 5.09 -0.89
CA LYS A 78 -7.75 5.54 0.51
C LYS A 78 -8.15 7.00 0.67
N ARG A 79 -8.32 7.74 -0.41
CA ARG A 79 -8.78 9.14 -0.44
C ARG A 79 -9.89 9.31 -1.44
N ILE A 80 -10.81 10.19 -1.12
CA ILE A 80 -11.81 10.66 -2.09
C ILE A 80 -11.06 11.57 -3.07
N PRO A 81 -11.05 11.23 -4.37
CA PRO A 81 -10.42 12.09 -5.37
C PRO A 81 -11.09 13.47 -5.40
N ARG A 82 -10.31 14.54 -5.39
CA ARG A 82 -10.82 15.91 -5.46
C ARG A 82 -11.33 16.30 -6.86
N PHE A 83 -11.32 15.39 -7.83
CA PHE A 83 -11.44 15.69 -9.24
C PHE A 83 -12.77 15.21 -9.83
N ARG A 84 -13.62 16.16 -10.24
CA ARG A 84 -14.90 15.89 -10.93
C ARG A 84 -14.71 15.27 -12.31
N SER A 85 -13.58 15.51 -12.98
CA SER A 85 -13.28 14.97 -14.32
C SER A 85 -13.03 13.46 -14.34
N MET A 86 -12.66 12.85 -13.22
CA MET A 86 -12.40 11.40 -13.14
C MET A 86 -13.67 10.53 -13.34
N ASN A 87 -14.86 11.09 -13.21
CA ASN A 87 -16.09 10.29 -13.32
C ASN A 87 -16.39 9.80 -14.73
N LYS A 88 -15.76 10.36 -15.77
CA LYS A 88 -16.05 10.04 -17.17
C LYS A 88 -14.91 9.34 -17.91
N ILE A 89 -13.72 9.19 -17.29
CA ILE A 89 -12.55 8.65 -17.94
C ILE A 89 -12.09 7.38 -17.27
N GLY A 90 -11.75 6.38 -18.09
CA GLY A 90 -11.20 5.10 -17.64
C GLY A 90 -9.70 5.18 -17.37
N VAL A 91 -9.26 6.01 -16.41
CA VAL A 91 -7.85 6.04 -16.00
C VAL A 91 -7.72 5.93 -14.49
N VAL A 92 -6.75 5.16 -14.04
CA VAL A 92 -6.44 4.91 -12.63
C VAL A 92 -4.94 4.90 -12.41
N LEU A 93 -4.52 5.38 -11.25
CA LEU A 93 -3.11 5.48 -10.83
C LEU A 93 -2.92 4.84 -9.46
N ASP A 94 -1.97 3.91 -9.36
CA ASP A 94 -1.41 3.45 -8.10
C ASP A 94 0.04 3.94 -7.98
N GLY A 95 0.25 5.03 -7.25
CA GLY A 95 1.54 5.71 -7.16
C GLY A 95 1.39 7.20 -6.88
N PHE A 96 2.35 7.98 -7.35
CA PHE A 96 2.36 9.44 -7.20
C PHE A 96 3.00 10.14 -8.42
N PHE A 97 2.70 11.41 -8.57
CA PHE A 97 3.26 12.25 -9.63
C PHE A 97 4.61 12.84 -9.23
N VAL A 98 5.47 13.01 -10.23
CA VAL A 98 6.75 13.73 -10.18
C VAL A 98 6.81 14.74 -11.32
N ASP A 99 7.56 15.82 -11.13
CA ASP A 99 7.83 16.84 -12.17
C ASP A 99 6.58 17.38 -12.90
N ILE A 100 5.50 17.60 -12.14
CA ILE A 100 4.20 18.04 -12.70
C ILE A 100 4.08 19.56 -12.88
N GLU A 101 4.99 20.34 -12.34
CA GLU A 101 4.89 21.81 -12.29
C GLU A 101 4.73 22.44 -13.68
N LYS A 102 5.42 21.88 -14.69
CA LYS A 102 5.35 22.34 -16.09
C LYS A 102 4.41 21.52 -16.97
N LEU A 103 3.64 20.60 -16.40
CA LEU A 103 2.78 19.72 -17.18
C LEU A 103 1.73 20.48 -18.00
N HIS A 104 1.24 21.63 -17.49
CA HIS A 104 0.29 22.49 -18.19
C HIS A 104 0.90 23.17 -19.44
N LEU A 105 2.23 23.27 -19.53
CA LEU A 105 2.95 23.82 -20.69
C LEU A 105 3.27 22.76 -21.76
N HIS A 106 2.94 21.50 -21.51
CA HIS A 106 3.24 20.42 -22.45
C HIS A 106 2.44 20.62 -23.75
N PRO A 107 3.07 20.58 -24.95
CA PRO A 107 2.40 20.89 -26.22
C PRO A 107 1.16 20.03 -26.51
N LEU A 108 1.11 18.82 -25.97
CA LEU A 108 0.02 17.87 -26.20
C LEU A 108 -1.11 17.97 -25.15
N VAL A 109 -1.04 18.87 -24.18
CA VAL A 109 -2.07 18.98 -23.15
C VAL A 109 -3.39 19.58 -23.69
N GLY A 110 -3.33 20.44 -24.71
CA GLY A 110 -4.50 21.02 -25.37
C GLY A 110 -5.49 21.65 -24.40
N ASP A 111 -6.78 21.38 -24.60
CA ASP A 111 -7.89 21.92 -23.78
C ASP A 111 -7.85 21.45 -22.32
N ALA A 112 -7.06 20.45 -21.99
CA ALA A 112 -6.88 19.97 -20.62
C ALA A 112 -5.93 20.84 -19.78
N ALA A 113 -5.41 21.97 -20.29
CA ALA A 113 -4.43 22.81 -19.59
C ALA A 113 -4.87 23.22 -18.15
N ASN A 114 -6.15 23.47 -17.95
CA ASN A 114 -6.73 23.84 -16.65
C ASN A 114 -7.25 22.65 -15.84
N ALA A 115 -7.11 21.42 -16.33
CA ALA A 115 -7.55 20.23 -15.64
C ALA A 115 -6.55 19.75 -14.58
N ASP A 116 -6.93 18.75 -13.80
CA ASP A 116 -6.03 18.09 -12.86
C ASP A 116 -4.90 17.30 -13.53
N SER A 117 -3.86 17.00 -12.76
CA SER A 117 -2.65 16.33 -13.28
C SER A 117 -2.91 14.95 -13.87
N LEU A 118 -3.84 14.17 -13.29
CA LEU A 118 -4.15 12.84 -13.82
C LEU A 118 -4.86 12.92 -15.16
N TYR A 119 -5.76 13.87 -15.33
CA TYR A 119 -6.43 14.10 -16.62
C TYR A 119 -5.46 14.59 -17.69
N LYS A 120 -4.54 15.50 -17.35
CA LYS A 120 -3.49 15.96 -18.25
C LYS A 120 -2.62 14.79 -18.75
N ILE A 121 -2.16 13.97 -17.80
CA ILE A 121 -1.35 12.78 -18.11
C ILE A 121 -2.15 11.80 -18.98
N TYR A 122 -3.42 11.57 -18.67
CA TYR A 122 -4.29 10.76 -19.51
C TYR A 122 -4.39 11.27 -20.94
N CYS A 123 -4.65 12.57 -21.13
CA CYS A 123 -4.77 13.17 -22.46
C CYS A 123 -3.48 13.04 -23.27
N ILE A 124 -2.34 13.32 -22.66
CA ILE A 124 -1.04 13.24 -23.31
C ILE A 124 -0.68 11.78 -23.61
N PHE A 125 -0.86 10.89 -22.65
CA PHE A 125 -0.59 9.45 -22.82
C PHE A 125 -1.45 8.85 -23.93
N LYS A 126 -2.77 9.13 -23.91
CA LYS A 126 -3.68 8.72 -24.98
C LYS A 126 -3.23 9.23 -26.33
N LYS A 127 -2.89 10.53 -26.45
CA LYS A 127 -2.48 11.14 -27.71
C LYS A 127 -1.21 10.52 -28.26
N LEU A 128 -0.22 10.26 -27.43
CA LEU A 128 1.03 9.60 -27.82
C LEU A 128 0.78 8.13 -28.22
N LEU A 129 0.07 7.38 -27.37
CA LEU A 129 -0.10 5.95 -27.54
C LEU A 129 -1.10 5.59 -28.65
N ILE A 130 -2.24 6.27 -28.69
CA ILE A 130 -3.36 5.92 -29.58
C ILE A 130 -3.32 6.75 -30.87
N ASP A 131 -3.33 8.09 -30.73
CA ASP A 131 -3.48 8.97 -31.90
C ASP A 131 -2.20 9.00 -32.76
N GLN A 132 -1.02 8.90 -32.13
CA GLN A 132 0.28 8.89 -32.83
C GLN A 132 0.89 7.48 -32.97
N GLY A 133 0.32 6.45 -32.32
CA GLY A 133 0.83 5.08 -32.37
C GLY A 133 2.22 4.90 -31.77
N ASN A 134 2.69 5.83 -30.92
CA ASN A 134 4.04 5.83 -30.39
C ASN A 134 4.09 5.40 -28.92
N ALA A 135 4.09 4.07 -28.71
CA ALA A 135 4.11 3.48 -27.38
C ALA A 135 5.37 3.82 -26.57
N GLU A 136 6.52 3.93 -27.23
CA GLU A 136 7.80 4.25 -26.57
C GLU A 136 7.77 5.66 -25.97
N LYS A 137 7.44 6.67 -26.76
CA LYS A 137 7.30 8.05 -26.27
C LYS A 137 6.22 8.17 -25.20
N ALA A 138 5.12 7.41 -25.32
CA ALA A 138 4.07 7.39 -24.30
C ALA A 138 4.58 6.86 -22.95
N CYS A 139 5.33 5.77 -22.93
CA CYS A 139 5.92 5.20 -21.73
C CYS A 139 7.04 6.07 -21.15
N GLU A 140 7.93 6.62 -21.99
CA GLU A 140 8.95 7.59 -21.55
C GLU A 140 8.33 8.85 -20.92
N PHE A 141 7.22 9.33 -21.46
CA PHE A 141 6.47 10.43 -20.88
C PHE A 141 5.96 10.07 -19.50
N LEU A 142 5.37 8.87 -19.31
CA LEU A 142 4.92 8.41 -18.00
C LEU A 142 6.08 8.32 -17.02
N ASP A 143 7.22 7.76 -17.39
CA ASP A 143 8.40 7.64 -16.52
C ASP A 143 8.94 8.98 -16.00
N ARG A 144 8.77 10.05 -16.77
CA ARG A 144 9.15 11.41 -16.32
C ARG A 144 8.18 11.99 -15.30
N HIS A 145 6.90 11.62 -15.35
CA HIS A 145 5.86 12.32 -14.60
C HIS A 145 5.19 11.49 -13.51
N LEU A 146 5.49 10.19 -13.40
CA LEU A 146 4.93 9.36 -12.34
C LEU A 146 5.92 8.32 -11.80
N ARG A 147 5.63 7.85 -10.59
CA ARG A 147 6.18 6.61 -10.02
C ARG A 147 5.01 5.73 -9.62
N GLY A 148 4.95 4.52 -10.20
CA GLY A 148 3.88 3.54 -10.00
C GLY A 148 3.23 3.05 -11.27
N ASN A 149 1.98 2.64 -11.18
CA ASN A 149 1.24 2.00 -12.25
C ASN A 149 0.12 2.91 -12.78
N LEU A 150 0.07 3.09 -14.09
CA LEU A 150 -1.07 3.73 -14.75
C LEU A 150 -1.84 2.67 -15.55
N THR A 151 -3.16 2.60 -15.32
CA THR A 151 -4.04 1.77 -16.16
C THR A 151 -5.11 2.65 -16.79
N MET A 152 -5.27 2.53 -18.10
CA MET A 152 -6.22 3.28 -18.92
C MET A 152 -7.14 2.32 -19.67
N MET A 153 -8.44 2.57 -19.60
CA MET A 153 -9.44 1.92 -20.45
C MET A 153 -9.87 2.91 -21.53
N TYR A 154 -9.75 2.54 -22.78
CA TYR A 154 -10.12 3.36 -23.92
C TYR A 154 -10.54 2.47 -25.10
N ASP A 155 -11.69 2.78 -25.70
CA ASP A 155 -12.24 2.10 -26.88
C ASP A 155 -12.26 0.58 -26.74
N GLY A 156 -12.87 0.08 -25.65
CA GLY A 156 -12.97 -1.36 -25.36
C GLY A 156 -11.64 -2.07 -25.15
N LYS A 157 -10.56 -1.34 -24.86
CA LYS A 157 -9.22 -1.88 -24.59
C LYS A 157 -8.67 -1.32 -23.30
N ILE A 158 -7.88 -2.13 -22.60
CA ILE A 158 -7.16 -1.72 -21.38
C ILE A 158 -5.67 -1.67 -21.69
N TYR A 159 -5.05 -0.57 -21.32
CA TYR A 159 -3.61 -0.34 -21.40
C TYR A 159 -3.09 -0.15 -19.98
N SER A 160 -2.13 -0.97 -19.57
CA SER A 160 -1.55 -0.88 -18.24
C SER A 160 -0.03 -0.80 -18.31
N TYR A 161 0.52 0.21 -17.70
CA TYR A 161 1.95 0.46 -17.66
C TYR A 161 2.46 0.41 -16.23
N ARG A 162 3.52 -0.37 -16.00
CA ARG A 162 4.33 -0.33 -14.79
C ARG A 162 5.57 0.50 -15.06
N ASP A 163 5.81 1.54 -14.26
CA ASP A 163 6.97 2.43 -14.44
C ASP A 163 8.30 1.67 -14.47
N SER A 164 9.32 2.23 -15.15
CA SER A 164 10.62 1.56 -15.34
C SER A 164 11.40 1.34 -14.06
N THR A 165 11.06 2.03 -12.96
CA THR A 165 11.64 1.78 -11.65
C THR A 165 10.95 0.64 -10.90
N GLY A 166 9.75 0.20 -11.34
CA GLY A 166 8.94 -0.83 -10.68
C GLY A 166 8.49 -0.44 -9.29
N PHE A 167 8.20 0.86 -9.08
CA PHE A 167 7.89 1.44 -7.77
C PHE A 167 6.77 0.69 -7.05
N LYS A 168 5.64 0.44 -7.73
CA LYS A 168 4.53 -0.35 -7.21
C LYS A 168 4.46 -1.74 -7.84
N PRO A 169 3.97 -2.75 -7.11
CA PRO A 169 3.67 -4.04 -7.71
C PRO A 169 2.54 -3.92 -8.73
N LEU A 170 2.62 -4.70 -9.78
CA LEU A 170 1.58 -4.93 -10.75
C LEU A 170 1.71 -6.36 -11.24
N VAL A 171 0.61 -7.08 -11.28
CA VAL A 171 0.56 -8.46 -11.75
C VAL A 171 -0.39 -8.60 -12.91
N SER A 172 -0.09 -9.51 -13.79
CA SER A 172 -0.99 -10.01 -14.81
C SER A 172 -1.34 -11.46 -14.52
N GLY A 173 -2.54 -11.87 -14.91
CA GLY A 173 -2.99 -13.24 -14.79
C GLY A 173 -3.71 -13.68 -16.05
N THR A 174 -3.53 -14.95 -16.42
CA THR A 174 -4.25 -15.58 -17.52
C THR A 174 -4.77 -16.95 -17.08
N ASP A 175 -6.04 -17.18 -17.36
CA ASP A 175 -6.68 -18.50 -17.31
C ASP A 175 -7.06 -18.91 -18.72
N LYS A 176 -6.25 -19.79 -19.33
CA LYS A 176 -6.45 -20.21 -20.71
C LYS A 176 -7.72 -21.05 -20.90
N ASN A 177 -8.14 -21.79 -19.86
CA ASN A 177 -9.31 -22.65 -19.93
C ASN A 177 -10.61 -21.85 -20.04
N ASN A 178 -10.65 -20.70 -19.31
CA ASN A 178 -11.82 -19.82 -19.30
C ASN A 178 -11.61 -18.56 -20.15
N SER A 179 -10.48 -18.46 -20.87
CA SER A 179 -10.13 -17.29 -21.69
C SER A 179 -10.21 -15.95 -20.94
N VAL A 180 -9.85 -15.96 -19.65
CA VAL A 180 -9.84 -14.78 -18.78
C VAL A 180 -8.44 -14.19 -18.71
N SER A 181 -8.33 -12.89 -18.89
CA SER A 181 -7.10 -12.12 -18.64
C SER A 181 -7.37 -11.03 -17.60
N ILE A 182 -6.46 -10.88 -16.65
CA ILE A 182 -6.55 -9.85 -15.61
C ILE A 182 -5.25 -9.06 -15.46
N ILE A 183 -5.39 -7.83 -14.96
CA ILE A 183 -4.30 -7.03 -14.39
C ILE A 183 -4.75 -6.59 -13.01
N ALA A 184 -3.86 -6.71 -12.01
CA ALA A 184 -4.17 -6.32 -10.65
C ALA A 184 -2.94 -5.72 -9.95
N SER A 185 -3.19 -4.93 -8.90
CA SER A 185 -2.12 -4.39 -8.05
C SER A 185 -1.32 -5.47 -7.34
N GLU A 186 -1.91 -6.65 -7.09
CA GLU A 186 -1.26 -7.77 -6.42
C GLU A 186 -1.93 -9.11 -6.73
N ASN A 187 -1.25 -10.21 -6.43
CA ASN A 187 -1.71 -11.58 -6.70
C ASN A 187 -2.40 -12.26 -5.50
N SER A 188 -2.92 -11.50 -4.56
CA SER A 188 -3.74 -12.03 -3.44
C SER A 188 -5.08 -12.63 -3.90
N LEU A 189 -5.40 -12.53 -5.17
CA LEU A 189 -6.66 -12.92 -5.81
C LEU A 189 -6.79 -14.42 -6.12
N ARG A 190 -6.00 -15.27 -5.49
CA ARG A 190 -6.02 -16.73 -5.74
C ARG A 190 -7.32 -17.42 -5.37
N ILE A 191 -8.12 -16.85 -4.47
CA ILE A 191 -9.42 -17.43 -4.09
C ILE A 191 -10.44 -17.30 -5.23
N PRO A 192 -10.71 -16.13 -5.83
CA PRO A 192 -11.56 -16.03 -7.01
C PRO A 192 -10.99 -16.74 -8.24
N PHE A 193 -9.64 -16.85 -8.33
CA PHE A 193 -8.97 -17.39 -9.50
C PHE A 193 -7.96 -18.51 -9.12
N PRO A 194 -8.43 -19.68 -8.65
CA PRO A 194 -7.54 -20.74 -8.15
C PRO A 194 -6.61 -21.31 -9.24
N ASN A 195 -7.05 -21.30 -10.49
CA ASN A 195 -6.30 -21.84 -11.63
C ASN A 195 -5.56 -20.78 -12.46
N MET A 196 -5.60 -19.50 -12.02
CA MET A 196 -4.96 -18.40 -12.71
C MET A 196 -3.44 -18.49 -12.57
N ASN A 197 -2.74 -18.40 -13.68
CA ASN A 197 -1.30 -18.18 -13.69
C ASN A 197 -1.02 -16.68 -13.53
N PHE A 198 -0.48 -16.29 -12.36
CA PHE A 198 -0.10 -14.90 -12.05
C PHE A 198 1.38 -14.70 -12.33
N GLU A 199 1.70 -13.63 -13.03
CA GLU A 199 3.06 -13.17 -13.30
C GLU A 199 3.23 -11.71 -12.90
N ASP A 200 4.39 -11.38 -12.33
CA ASP A 200 4.76 -9.98 -12.09
C ASP A 200 4.96 -9.26 -13.43
N VAL A 201 4.26 -8.17 -13.66
CA VAL A 201 4.52 -7.25 -14.79
C VAL A 201 5.89 -6.64 -14.57
N ARG A 202 6.79 -6.77 -15.56
CA ARG A 202 8.15 -6.25 -15.44
C ARG A 202 8.17 -4.72 -15.37
N PRO A 203 9.11 -4.12 -14.64
CA PRO A 203 9.34 -2.68 -14.72
C PRO A 203 9.54 -2.22 -16.17
N GLY A 204 8.97 -1.07 -16.54
CA GLY A 204 9.00 -0.54 -17.90
C GLY A 204 8.07 -1.25 -18.90
N GLN A 205 7.21 -2.16 -18.45
CA GLN A 205 6.35 -2.94 -19.37
C GLN A 205 4.98 -2.29 -19.54
N LEU A 206 4.57 -2.13 -20.79
CA LEU A 206 3.23 -1.78 -21.23
C LEU A 206 2.49 -3.04 -21.72
N ILE A 207 1.34 -3.31 -21.13
CA ILE A 207 0.43 -4.39 -21.50
C ILE A 207 -0.86 -3.80 -22.07
N LYS A 208 -1.35 -4.38 -23.14
CA LYS A 208 -2.68 -4.18 -23.69
C LYS A 208 -3.53 -5.42 -23.41
N MET A 209 -4.77 -5.23 -23.03
CA MET A 209 -5.79 -6.28 -22.98
C MET A 209 -6.98 -5.85 -23.83
N ASP A 210 -7.50 -6.76 -24.62
CA ASP A 210 -8.75 -6.62 -25.36
C ASP A 210 -9.51 -7.95 -25.37
N VAL A 211 -10.76 -7.89 -25.81
CA VAL A 211 -11.66 -9.05 -25.81
C VAL A 211 -11.26 -10.09 -26.87
N GLU A 212 -10.69 -9.64 -27.99
CA GLU A 212 -10.39 -10.53 -29.13
C GLU A 212 -9.09 -11.31 -28.93
N ASN A 213 -8.06 -10.65 -28.38
CA ASN A 213 -6.71 -11.20 -28.31
C ASN A 213 -6.24 -11.49 -26.88
N GLY A 214 -7.08 -11.20 -25.87
CA GLY A 214 -6.69 -11.29 -24.47
C GLY A 214 -5.56 -10.33 -24.12
N GLN A 215 -4.54 -10.81 -23.43
CA GLN A 215 -3.42 -10.00 -22.97
C GLN A 215 -2.24 -10.03 -23.96
N GLN A 216 -1.76 -8.86 -24.32
CA GLN A 216 -0.60 -8.66 -25.20
C GLN A 216 0.42 -7.71 -24.57
N LYS A 217 1.68 -8.11 -24.60
CA LYS A 217 2.81 -7.23 -24.27
C LYS A 217 3.11 -6.33 -25.46
N ILE A 218 2.94 -5.00 -25.29
CA ILE A 218 3.16 -4.03 -26.36
C ILE A 218 4.61 -3.56 -26.39
N LEU A 219 5.18 -3.25 -25.21
CA LEU A 219 6.50 -2.66 -25.09
C LEU A 219 7.16 -3.05 -23.78
N SER A 220 8.48 -3.08 -23.74
CA SER A 220 9.28 -3.05 -22.52
C SER A 220 10.41 -2.04 -22.69
N LEU A 221 10.37 -0.97 -21.93
CA LEU A 221 11.51 -0.08 -21.77
C LEU A 221 12.61 -0.76 -20.95
N PRO A 222 13.89 -0.45 -21.18
CA PRO A 222 14.97 -0.96 -20.37
C PRO A 222 14.85 -0.42 -18.93
N THR A 223 15.05 -1.30 -17.96
CA THR A 223 15.13 -0.93 -16.55
C THR A 223 16.58 -0.72 -16.18
N THR A 224 16.97 0.51 -15.87
CA THR A 224 18.32 0.86 -15.44
C THR A 224 18.52 0.66 -13.93
N ARG A 225 17.47 0.89 -13.15
CA ARG A 225 17.46 0.75 -11.71
C ARG A 225 16.04 0.57 -11.18
N THR A 226 15.83 -0.40 -10.31
CA THR A 226 14.58 -0.50 -9.56
C THR A 226 14.58 0.45 -8.36
N MET A 227 13.40 0.97 -7.99
CA MET A 227 13.18 1.79 -6.78
C MET A 227 11.86 1.38 -6.13
N ILE A 228 11.82 0.13 -5.67
CA ILE A 228 10.60 -0.49 -5.13
C ILE A 228 10.19 0.23 -3.83
N ASP A 229 8.89 0.47 -3.68
CA ASP A 229 8.33 1.00 -2.45
C ASP A 229 8.41 -0.03 -1.31
N PRO A 230 9.24 0.18 -0.29
CA PRO A 230 9.36 -0.77 0.81
C PRO A 230 8.10 -0.86 1.68
N PHE A 231 7.20 0.14 1.60
CA PHE A 231 5.95 0.15 2.35
C PHE A 231 4.98 -0.94 1.89
N GLU A 232 5.10 -1.41 0.65
CA GLU A 232 4.35 -2.57 0.15
C GLU A 232 4.62 -3.81 1.02
N PHE A 233 5.88 -4.08 1.37
CA PHE A 233 6.24 -5.21 2.22
C PHE A 233 5.79 -5.04 3.67
N ILE A 234 5.75 -3.81 4.16
CA ILE A 234 5.40 -3.52 5.55
C ILE A 234 3.89 -3.60 5.78
N ARG A 235 3.09 -2.95 4.92
CA ARG A 235 1.67 -2.73 5.22
C ARG A 235 0.73 -2.91 4.03
N GLU A 236 1.08 -2.39 2.85
CA GLU A 236 0.09 -2.21 1.79
C GLU A 236 -0.35 -3.50 1.13
N SER A 237 0.60 -4.38 0.79
CA SER A 237 0.24 -5.64 0.15
C SER A 237 -0.37 -6.63 1.13
N HIS A 238 -1.33 -7.39 0.63
CA HIS A 238 -1.97 -8.44 1.42
C HIS A 238 -0.95 -9.49 1.88
N VAL A 239 -1.18 -10.07 3.03
CA VAL A 239 -0.26 -11.03 3.65
C VAL A 239 -0.02 -12.28 2.79
N THR A 240 -0.95 -12.64 1.93
CA THR A 240 -0.85 -13.79 1.01
C THR A 240 -0.22 -13.45 -0.34
N ALA A 241 0.04 -12.16 -0.61
CA ALA A 241 0.63 -11.72 -1.87
C ALA A 241 2.12 -12.05 -1.97
N THR A 242 2.63 -12.03 -3.20
CA THR A 242 4.06 -12.05 -3.50
C THR A 242 4.43 -10.82 -4.34
N ILE A 243 5.62 -10.29 -4.14
CA ILE A 243 6.19 -9.19 -4.93
C ILE A 243 7.58 -9.63 -5.39
N ASN A 244 7.81 -9.66 -6.70
CA ASN A 244 9.06 -10.12 -7.29
C ASN A 244 9.51 -11.48 -6.69
N GLY A 245 8.58 -12.43 -6.58
CA GLY A 245 8.81 -13.77 -6.04
C GLY A 245 8.96 -13.84 -4.50
N LYS A 246 8.84 -12.72 -3.75
CA LYS A 246 8.97 -12.69 -2.29
C LYS A 246 7.59 -12.68 -1.63
N GLY A 247 7.25 -13.72 -0.86
CA GLY A 247 6.02 -13.77 -0.06
C GLY A 247 6.00 -12.70 1.02
N ILE A 248 4.89 -11.97 1.12
CA ILE A 248 4.73 -10.86 2.08
C ILE A 248 4.79 -11.37 3.53
N TYR A 249 4.10 -12.46 3.85
CA TYR A 249 4.12 -13.04 5.20
C TYR A 249 5.54 -13.35 5.67
N GLU A 250 6.29 -14.11 4.86
CA GLU A 250 7.66 -14.51 5.21
C GLU A 250 8.64 -13.32 5.23
N THR A 251 8.41 -12.33 4.37
CA THR A 251 9.21 -11.10 4.39
C THR A 251 8.97 -10.31 5.67
N ARG A 252 7.71 -10.14 6.10
CA ARG A 252 7.38 -9.48 7.38
C ARG A 252 8.01 -10.21 8.57
N LYS A 253 7.95 -11.53 8.60
CA LYS A 253 8.59 -12.37 9.61
C LYS A 253 10.11 -12.17 9.64
N ARG A 254 10.76 -12.17 8.47
CA ARG A 254 12.20 -11.94 8.36
C ARG A 254 12.60 -10.52 8.78
N ILE A 255 11.79 -9.49 8.49
CA ILE A 255 12.03 -8.12 8.98
C ILE A 255 12.10 -8.11 10.51
N GLY A 256 11.14 -8.74 11.18
CA GLY A 256 11.15 -8.85 12.63
C GLY A 256 12.38 -9.59 13.16
N LYS A 257 12.75 -10.69 12.51
CA LYS A 257 13.95 -11.47 12.86
C LYS A 257 15.23 -10.62 12.81
N VAL A 258 15.47 -9.92 11.68
CA VAL A 258 16.67 -9.08 11.50
C VAL A 258 16.69 -7.92 12.50
N GLN A 259 15.52 -7.35 12.82
CA GLN A 259 15.42 -6.29 13.81
C GLN A 259 15.74 -6.79 15.24
N ALA A 260 15.29 -8.00 15.59
CA ALA A 260 15.60 -8.60 16.90
C ALA A 260 17.09 -8.89 17.06
N ASP A 261 17.71 -9.49 16.05
CA ASP A 261 19.15 -9.74 16.01
C ASP A 261 19.96 -8.45 16.19
N PHE A 262 19.60 -7.40 15.45
CA PHE A 262 20.24 -6.09 15.60
C PHE A 262 20.08 -5.51 17.01
N LEU A 263 18.84 -5.49 17.55
CA LEU A 263 18.58 -4.87 18.85
C LEU A 263 19.20 -5.64 20.02
N SER A 264 19.29 -6.98 19.94
CA SER A 264 19.92 -7.78 20.98
C SER A 264 21.43 -7.58 21.07
N THR A 265 22.08 -7.18 19.98
CA THR A 265 23.53 -7.01 19.88
C THR A 265 23.99 -5.55 20.01
N HIS A 266 23.16 -4.59 19.58
CA HIS A 266 23.55 -3.18 19.46
C HIS A 266 22.79 -2.23 20.40
N SER A 267 21.80 -2.70 21.15
CA SER A 267 21.02 -1.87 22.05
C SER A 267 20.88 -2.47 23.44
N ASN A 268 20.82 -1.61 24.46
CA ASN A 268 20.45 -2.03 25.83
C ASN A 268 18.93 -1.99 25.99
N ILE A 269 18.21 -2.77 25.15
CA ILE A 269 16.78 -2.91 25.28
C ILE A 269 16.49 -4.00 26.34
N ASP A 270 15.76 -3.62 27.40
CA ASP A 270 15.32 -4.54 28.45
C ASP A 270 13.81 -4.78 28.25
N ILE A 271 13.46 -5.94 27.71
CA ILE A 271 12.08 -6.37 27.48
C ILE A 271 11.89 -7.85 27.87
N ASP A 272 10.79 -8.13 28.58
CA ASP A 272 10.42 -9.49 29.01
C ASP A 272 9.57 -10.20 27.95
N ALA A 273 8.88 -9.43 27.10
CA ALA A 273 8.01 -9.92 26.05
C ALA A 273 7.84 -8.87 24.95
N ALA A 274 7.49 -9.30 23.73
CA ALA A 274 7.07 -8.40 22.67
C ALA A 274 5.70 -8.81 22.13
N TYR A 275 4.85 -7.80 21.88
CA TYR A 275 3.50 -8.01 21.37
C TYR A 275 3.23 -7.04 20.21
N ALA A 276 2.58 -7.57 19.16
CA ALA A 276 2.21 -6.77 18.01
C ALA A 276 1.05 -5.83 18.32
N GLU A 277 1.13 -4.61 17.80
CA GLU A 277 -0.06 -3.82 17.52
C GLU A 277 -0.84 -4.51 16.40
N PRO A 278 -2.04 -5.10 16.64
CA PRO A 278 -2.70 -5.87 15.60
C PRO A 278 -3.17 -5.01 14.42
N ASP A 279 -3.29 -5.55 13.16
CA ASP A 279 -3.11 -6.96 12.81
C ASP A 279 -1.83 -7.21 11.98
N TYR A 280 -1.48 -6.30 11.04
CA TYR A 280 -0.43 -6.51 10.05
C TYR A 280 1.00 -6.68 10.63
N PRO A 281 1.36 -6.18 11.81
CA PRO A 281 2.65 -6.45 12.45
C PRO A 281 2.77 -7.85 13.10
N ARG A 282 1.72 -8.66 13.15
CA ARG A 282 1.79 -10.00 13.77
C ARG A 282 2.92 -10.88 13.22
N PRO A 283 3.11 -11.02 11.89
CA PRO A 283 4.25 -11.80 11.36
C PRO A 283 5.60 -11.22 11.77
N MET A 284 5.72 -9.89 11.87
CA MET A 284 6.95 -9.22 12.34
C MET A 284 7.21 -9.58 13.79
N ASN A 285 6.19 -9.52 14.65
CA ASN A 285 6.32 -9.94 16.05
C ASN A 285 6.72 -11.41 16.19
N LEU A 286 6.14 -12.30 15.37
CA LEU A 286 6.50 -13.71 15.39
C LEU A 286 7.99 -13.90 15.08
N GLY A 287 8.49 -13.24 14.04
CA GLY A 287 9.91 -13.30 13.67
C GLY A 287 10.81 -12.65 14.72
N PHE A 288 10.42 -11.50 15.26
CA PHE A 288 11.14 -10.80 16.31
C PHE A 288 11.24 -11.66 17.58
N SER A 289 10.13 -12.12 18.09
CA SER A 289 10.07 -12.86 19.34
C SER A 289 10.81 -14.21 19.26
N ALA A 290 10.70 -14.90 18.12
CA ALA A 290 11.43 -16.15 17.91
C ALA A 290 12.95 -15.95 17.91
N GLU A 291 13.45 -14.88 17.28
CA GLU A 291 14.88 -14.58 17.27
C GLU A 291 15.36 -14.04 18.60
N TYR A 292 14.62 -13.10 19.22
CA TYR A 292 15.01 -12.50 20.49
C TYR A 292 15.12 -13.52 21.61
N ARG A 293 14.30 -14.59 21.57
CA ARG A 293 14.35 -15.70 22.50
C ARG A 293 15.67 -16.49 22.45
N ASN A 294 16.38 -16.48 21.32
CA ASN A 294 17.72 -17.11 21.21
C ASN A 294 18.73 -16.40 22.11
N HIS A 295 18.52 -15.10 22.37
CA HIS A 295 19.35 -14.29 23.25
C HIS A 295 18.85 -14.27 24.70
N ILE A 296 17.52 -14.33 24.91
CA ILE A 296 16.86 -14.30 26.20
C ILE A 296 15.87 -15.49 26.31
N PRO A 297 16.30 -16.65 26.82
CA PRO A 297 15.50 -17.89 26.82
C PRO A 297 14.14 -17.80 27.53
N LYS A 298 14.00 -16.90 28.52
CA LYS A 298 12.73 -16.68 29.24
C LYS A 298 11.78 -15.69 28.56
N PHE A 299 12.13 -15.21 27.36
CA PHE A 299 11.30 -14.26 26.61
C PHE A 299 9.95 -14.86 26.27
N ASP A 300 8.86 -14.17 26.63
CA ASP A 300 7.49 -14.64 26.41
C ASP A 300 7.08 -14.48 24.94
N LEU A 301 6.51 -15.56 24.37
CA LEU A 301 5.99 -15.60 23.01
C LEU A 301 4.46 -15.55 23.03
N GLY A 302 3.86 -14.91 22.03
CA GLY A 302 2.43 -14.96 21.81
C GLY A 302 1.79 -13.61 21.55
N GLU A 303 0.51 -13.52 21.90
CA GLU A 303 -0.31 -12.32 21.74
C GLU A 303 -0.84 -11.86 23.09
N ALA A 304 -0.91 -10.56 23.31
CA ALA A 304 -1.54 -9.96 24.48
C ALA A 304 -2.36 -8.72 24.15
N ILE A 305 -2.29 -8.23 22.91
CA ILE A 305 -3.08 -7.10 22.39
C ILE A 305 -3.93 -7.64 21.24
N ILE A 306 -5.26 -7.58 21.39
CA ILE A 306 -6.21 -8.19 20.47
C ILE A 306 -7.20 -7.12 20.03
N ASN A 307 -7.48 -7.01 18.71
CA ASN A 307 -8.55 -6.15 18.23
C ASN A 307 -9.92 -6.72 18.56
N ASP A 308 -10.89 -5.85 18.84
CA ASP A 308 -12.29 -6.24 18.87
C ASP A 308 -12.75 -6.60 17.46
N ARG A 309 -13.16 -7.86 17.27
CA ARG A 309 -13.67 -8.36 15.99
C ARG A 309 -15.08 -7.84 15.67
N TYR A 310 -15.78 -7.31 16.66
CA TYR A 310 -17.15 -6.78 16.52
C TYR A 310 -17.17 -5.25 16.33
N ASP A 311 -16.02 -4.62 16.40
CA ASP A 311 -15.87 -3.19 16.10
C ASP A 311 -15.75 -2.99 14.59
N ASP A 312 -16.88 -2.71 13.94
CA ASP A 312 -16.97 -2.35 12.53
C ASP A 312 -16.52 -0.90 12.25
N SER A 313 -16.06 -0.16 13.27
CA SER A 313 -15.55 1.17 13.08
C SER A 313 -14.29 1.11 12.20
N ASP A 314 -14.47 1.47 10.94
CA ASP A 314 -13.39 1.63 9.98
C ASP A 314 -12.35 2.60 10.57
N ARG A 315 -11.10 2.16 10.69
CA ARG A 315 -9.96 2.98 11.13
C ARG A 315 -9.61 4.10 10.15
N MET A 316 -10.52 4.45 9.26
CA MET A 316 -10.40 5.62 8.42
C MET A 316 -10.77 6.84 9.24
N ILE A 317 -9.77 7.42 9.88
CA ILE A 317 -9.85 8.77 10.36
C ILE A 317 -10.11 9.63 9.12
N ASP A 318 -11.33 10.13 9.00
CA ASP A 318 -11.61 11.16 8.02
C ASP A 318 -10.92 12.44 8.51
N PHE A 319 -9.73 12.70 7.96
CA PHE A 319 -8.94 13.89 8.29
C PHE A 319 -9.53 15.17 7.70
N SER A 320 -10.70 15.13 7.07
CA SER A 320 -11.35 16.32 6.48
C SER A 320 -12.02 17.22 7.50
N GLU A 321 -12.28 16.75 8.73
CA GLU A 321 -12.84 17.57 9.79
C GLU A 321 -11.79 17.95 10.85
N ASN A 322 -11.72 19.26 11.14
CA ASN A 322 -10.91 19.87 12.20
C ASN A 322 -11.21 19.24 13.56
N ILE A 323 -10.49 18.19 13.94
CA ILE A 323 -10.56 17.62 15.26
C ILE A 323 -9.76 18.53 16.19
N SER A 324 -10.47 19.34 16.98
CA SER A 324 -9.88 20.13 18.06
C SER A 324 -9.13 19.20 19.02
N LYS A 325 -7.94 19.60 19.45
CA LYS A 325 -7.01 18.82 20.30
C LYS A 325 -7.63 18.17 21.55
N ASN A 326 -8.81 18.61 21.98
CA ASN A 326 -9.51 18.12 23.18
C ASN A 326 -10.50 16.97 22.94
N LYS A 327 -10.79 16.59 21.67
CA LYS A 327 -11.67 15.44 21.35
C LYS A 327 -10.93 14.11 21.20
N MET A 328 -9.61 14.09 21.36
CA MET A 328 -8.76 12.90 21.17
C MET A 328 -9.03 11.76 22.18
N ILE A 329 -9.68 12.03 23.29
CA ILE A 329 -9.87 11.04 24.38
C ILE A 329 -11.22 10.31 24.29
N THR A 330 -12.17 10.80 23.48
CA THR A 330 -13.54 10.28 23.47
C THR A 330 -14.01 9.63 22.17
N SER A 331 -13.21 9.66 21.10
CA SER A 331 -13.52 8.87 19.91
C SER A 331 -13.03 7.44 20.09
N GLY A 332 -13.85 6.59 20.71
CA GLY A 332 -13.60 5.16 20.95
C GLY A 332 -13.48 4.36 19.64
N LYS A 333 -12.51 4.70 18.81
CA LYS A 333 -12.22 4.02 17.55
C LYS A 333 -11.13 2.99 17.79
N SER A 334 -11.54 1.73 17.80
CA SER A 334 -10.75 0.51 17.99
C SER A 334 -10.54 0.11 19.45
N LEU A 335 -11.55 -0.50 20.03
CA LEU A 335 -11.43 -1.20 21.31
C LEU A 335 -10.40 -2.32 21.17
N LYS A 336 -9.35 -2.25 22.00
CA LYS A 336 -8.33 -3.29 22.10
C LYS A 336 -8.52 -4.03 23.43
N TYR A 337 -8.54 -5.33 23.35
CA TYR A 337 -8.48 -6.18 24.52
C TYR A 337 -7.03 -6.45 24.89
N ILE A 338 -6.70 -6.23 26.15
CA ILE A 338 -5.34 -6.44 26.66
C ILE A 338 -5.38 -7.56 27.70
N LEU A 339 -4.59 -8.62 27.49
CA LEU A 339 -4.47 -9.73 28.41
C LEU A 339 -3.58 -9.33 29.61
N LYS A 340 -4.19 -8.69 30.62
CA LYS A 340 -3.49 -8.12 31.77
C LYS A 340 -2.52 -9.10 32.43
N HIS A 341 -2.91 -10.38 32.62
CA HIS A 341 -2.09 -11.41 33.26
C HIS A 341 -0.76 -11.68 32.50
N LYS A 342 -0.72 -11.42 31.20
CA LYS A 342 0.50 -11.60 30.41
C LYS A 342 1.46 -10.42 30.50
N ILE A 343 0.99 -9.22 30.80
CA ILE A 343 1.77 -7.99 30.61
C ILE A 343 2.02 -7.18 31.87
N SER A 344 1.19 -7.38 32.93
CA SER A 344 1.33 -6.63 34.19
C SER A 344 2.71 -6.84 34.79
N GLN A 345 3.35 -5.76 35.27
CA GLN A 345 4.67 -5.72 35.88
C GLN A 345 5.85 -6.14 34.95
N LYS A 346 5.63 -6.25 33.65
CA LYS A 346 6.66 -6.58 32.65
C LYS A 346 7.16 -5.35 31.89
N ASN A 347 8.38 -5.45 31.40
CA ASN A 347 8.93 -4.56 30.39
C ASN A 347 8.48 -5.07 29.00
N ILE A 348 7.70 -4.29 28.26
CA ILE A 348 7.04 -4.74 27.03
C ILE A 348 7.66 -4.07 25.80
N GLY A 349 7.99 -4.89 24.79
CA GLY A 349 8.23 -4.46 23.42
C GLY A 349 6.89 -4.37 22.67
N LEU A 350 6.49 -3.18 22.23
CA LEU A 350 5.33 -2.97 21.39
C LEU A 350 5.78 -2.93 19.92
N ILE A 351 5.50 -4.01 19.18
CA ILE A 351 5.86 -4.10 17.76
C ILE A 351 4.84 -3.32 16.92
N GLN A 352 5.33 -2.29 16.26
CA GLN A 352 4.59 -1.43 15.32
C GLN A 352 5.12 -1.64 13.90
N GLY A 353 4.24 -1.77 12.91
CA GLY A 353 4.71 -1.81 11.52
C GLY A 353 5.24 -0.45 11.06
N THR A 354 4.52 0.62 11.37
CA THR A 354 4.91 2.01 11.08
C THR A 354 4.27 2.96 12.08
N ILE A 355 4.91 4.08 12.34
CA ILE A 355 4.33 5.21 13.07
C ILE A 355 4.24 6.39 12.10
N GLN A 356 3.03 6.90 11.88
CA GLN A 356 2.77 8.08 11.07
C GLN A 356 2.54 9.30 11.98
N THR A 357 1.33 9.49 12.47
CA THR A 357 0.99 10.59 13.40
C THR A 357 1.31 10.29 14.86
N GLY A 358 1.51 9.02 15.19
CA GLY A 358 1.74 8.56 16.56
C GLY A 358 0.47 8.39 17.42
N ILE A 359 -0.72 8.72 16.91
CA ILE A 359 -1.98 8.66 17.69
C ILE A 359 -2.22 7.25 18.21
N THR A 360 -2.24 6.25 17.35
CA THR A 360 -2.48 4.84 17.74
C THR A 360 -1.44 4.33 18.75
N ALA A 361 -0.16 4.68 18.55
CA ALA A 361 0.89 4.29 19.48
C ALA A 361 0.68 4.91 20.88
N LYS A 362 0.34 6.21 20.94
CA LYS A 362 0.04 6.90 22.21
C LYS A 362 -1.13 6.26 22.95
N GLU A 363 -2.21 5.95 22.24
CA GLU A 363 -3.38 5.27 22.83
C GLU A 363 -3.01 3.90 23.39
N THR A 364 -2.31 3.08 22.62
CA THR A 364 -1.89 1.76 23.06
C THR A 364 -0.96 1.83 24.26
N ILE A 365 0.04 2.73 24.27
CA ILE A 365 0.92 2.96 25.41
C ILE A 365 0.12 3.38 26.65
N TYR A 366 -0.86 4.28 26.51
CA TYR A 366 -1.74 4.69 27.60
C TYR A 366 -2.49 3.51 28.22
N TYR A 367 -3.11 2.65 27.39
CA TYR A 367 -3.82 1.46 27.90
C TYR A 367 -2.87 0.43 28.53
N LEU A 368 -1.68 0.20 27.94
CA LEU A 368 -0.67 -0.68 28.53
C LEU A 368 -0.27 -0.21 29.93
N ARG A 369 -0.06 1.11 30.13
CA ARG A 369 0.25 1.68 31.44
C ARG A 369 -0.91 1.51 32.45
N LYS A 370 -2.17 1.67 31.99
CA LYS A 370 -3.37 1.47 32.84
C LYS A 370 -3.49 0.04 33.37
N VAL A 371 -3.03 -0.95 32.64
CA VAL A 371 -3.04 -2.37 33.07
C VAL A 371 -1.80 -2.76 33.90
N GLY A 372 -0.90 -1.80 34.18
CA GLY A 372 0.23 -1.99 35.10
C GLY A 372 1.51 -2.51 34.44
N VAL A 373 1.77 -2.19 33.18
CA VAL A 373 3.06 -2.47 32.51
C VAL A 373 4.15 -1.65 33.19
N LYS A 374 5.32 -2.26 33.42
CA LYS A 374 6.48 -1.61 34.02
C LYS A 374 7.14 -0.62 33.08
N SER A 375 7.40 -1.03 31.84
CA SER A 375 7.91 -0.16 30.79
C SER A 375 7.39 -0.55 29.40
N VAL A 376 7.36 0.42 28.45
CA VAL A 376 7.00 0.19 27.07
C VAL A 376 8.11 0.70 26.17
N SER A 377 8.71 -0.21 25.41
CA SER A 377 9.63 0.09 24.30
C SER A 377 8.92 -0.15 22.98
N VAL A 378 8.79 0.89 22.15
CA VAL A 378 8.14 0.77 20.85
C VAL A 378 9.18 0.38 19.79
N ILE A 379 8.93 -0.72 19.11
CA ILE A 379 9.81 -1.29 18.09
C ILE A 379 9.12 -1.18 16.74
N VAL A 380 9.62 -0.31 15.87
CA VAL A 380 8.98 0.05 14.59
C VAL A 380 9.69 -0.67 13.45
N SER A 381 8.96 -1.51 12.74
CA SER A 381 9.52 -2.34 11.66
C SER A 381 9.81 -1.57 10.37
N TYR A 382 9.28 -0.36 10.23
CA TYR A 382 9.55 0.55 9.11
C TYR A 382 10.61 1.59 9.49
N VAL A 383 11.10 2.31 8.50
CA VAL A 383 11.91 3.52 8.68
C VAL A 383 11.04 4.70 9.15
N PRO A 384 11.62 5.79 9.67
CA PRO A 384 10.84 6.99 10.01
C PRO A 384 10.04 7.51 8.82
N SER A 385 8.73 7.71 9.02
CA SER A 385 7.84 8.26 8.00
C SER A 385 7.90 9.78 8.06
N VAL A 386 8.50 10.40 7.05
CA VAL A 386 8.71 11.86 6.96
C VAL A 386 8.06 12.49 5.74
N ASP A 387 7.63 11.69 4.77
CA ASP A 387 7.01 12.10 3.53
C ASP A 387 5.74 11.29 3.28
N GLY A 388 4.63 11.95 2.94
CA GLY A 388 3.36 11.28 2.65
C GLY A 388 3.47 10.23 1.54
N ARG A 389 4.43 10.38 0.61
CA ARG A 389 4.70 9.39 -0.44
C ARG A 389 5.17 8.05 0.10
N GLN A 390 5.87 8.02 1.26
CA GLN A 390 6.27 6.78 1.93
C GLN A 390 5.08 5.96 2.43
N VAL A 391 3.97 6.63 2.71
CA VAL A 391 2.81 6.04 3.38
C VAL A 391 1.52 6.19 2.55
N GLY A 392 1.68 6.28 1.23
CA GLY A 392 0.60 6.26 0.26
C GLY A 392 -0.19 7.53 0.12
N LEU A 393 0.38 8.67 0.47
CA LEU A 393 -0.19 10.01 0.32
C LEU A 393 -1.47 10.29 1.16
N TYR A 394 -1.89 9.39 2.04
CA TYR A 394 -3.08 9.62 2.87
C TYR A 394 -2.80 10.36 4.19
N THR A 395 -1.52 10.64 4.48
CA THR A 395 -1.10 11.49 5.61
C THR A 395 -0.29 12.66 5.06
N HIS A 396 -0.64 13.88 5.44
CA HIS A 396 0.14 15.05 5.04
C HIS A 396 1.48 15.08 5.79
N ASN A 397 2.53 15.59 5.14
CA ASN A 397 3.87 15.63 5.72
C ASN A 397 3.87 16.24 7.13
N ARG A 398 3.20 17.38 7.32
CA ARG A 398 3.08 18.08 8.62
C ARG A 398 2.43 17.27 9.75
N GLU A 399 1.70 16.22 9.42
CA GLU A 399 1.03 15.34 10.38
C GLU A 399 1.91 14.16 10.79
N LEU A 400 2.98 13.89 10.02
CA LEU A 400 3.91 12.82 10.30
C LEU A 400 4.81 13.21 11.47
N ILE A 401 4.81 12.38 12.53
CA ILE A 401 5.52 12.68 13.78
C ILE A 401 7.03 12.89 13.57
N ALA A 402 7.64 12.16 12.63
CA ALA A 402 9.07 12.28 12.35
C ALA A 402 9.40 13.45 11.41
N HIS A 403 8.44 13.98 10.64
CA HIS A 403 8.66 15.04 9.66
C HIS A 403 9.23 16.32 10.28
N LYS A 404 8.75 16.69 11.46
CA LYS A 404 9.18 17.92 12.15
C LYS A 404 10.65 17.90 12.59
N TYR A 405 11.27 16.73 12.61
CA TYR A 405 12.68 16.57 13.01
C TYR A 405 13.65 16.54 11.82
N ILE A 406 13.15 16.70 10.57
CA ILE A 406 14.01 16.77 9.38
C ILE A 406 15.04 17.89 9.55
N GLY A 407 16.33 17.55 9.39
CA GLY A 407 17.44 18.49 9.53
C GLY A 407 17.73 18.97 10.97
N GLN A 408 16.99 18.46 11.98
CA GLN A 408 17.17 18.86 13.38
C GLN A 408 17.86 17.82 14.24
N VAL A 409 18.02 16.61 13.74
CA VAL A 409 18.68 15.51 14.45
C VAL A 409 19.78 14.91 13.59
N PRO A 410 20.95 14.58 14.17
CA PRO A 410 22.09 14.06 13.44
C PRO A 410 22.04 12.54 13.23
N SER A 411 21.27 11.81 14.05
CA SER A 411 21.26 10.34 14.04
C SER A 411 19.86 9.75 14.29
N LEU A 412 19.74 8.47 14.03
CA LEU A 412 18.50 7.73 14.29
C LEU A 412 18.25 7.59 15.80
N GLU A 413 19.29 7.50 16.64
CA GLU A 413 19.20 7.47 18.10
C GLU A 413 18.59 8.75 18.67
N GLU A 414 19.04 9.90 18.19
CA GLU A 414 18.50 11.20 18.62
C GLU A 414 17.03 11.31 18.22
N LEU A 415 16.67 10.92 16.98
CA LEU A 415 15.28 10.86 16.52
C LEU A 415 14.43 9.95 17.42
N ASN A 416 14.91 8.75 17.68
CA ASN A 416 14.25 7.76 18.55
C ASN A 416 13.99 8.34 19.94
N THR A 417 14.96 9.05 20.50
CA THR A 417 14.85 9.70 21.81
C THR A 417 13.79 10.79 21.82
N ARG A 418 13.72 11.63 20.79
CA ARG A 418 12.69 12.69 20.70
C ARG A 418 11.30 12.13 20.52
N ILE A 419 11.16 11.14 19.64
CA ILE A 419 9.86 10.51 19.38
C ILE A 419 9.39 9.71 20.62
N SER A 420 10.30 9.07 21.37
CA SER A 420 9.90 8.35 22.60
C SER A 420 9.26 9.28 23.64
N LYS A 421 9.83 10.46 23.84
CA LYS A 421 9.27 11.50 24.74
C LYS A 421 7.88 11.93 24.25
N GLU A 422 7.71 12.12 22.95
CA GLU A 422 6.47 12.57 22.36
C GLU A 422 5.35 11.54 22.44
N LEU A 423 5.69 10.25 22.32
CA LEU A 423 4.74 9.13 22.45
C LEU A 423 4.44 8.78 23.91
N GLY A 424 5.26 9.21 24.87
CA GLY A 424 5.21 8.76 26.26
C GLY A 424 5.73 7.33 26.43
N ALA A 425 6.54 6.82 25.48
CA ALA A 425 7.22 5.55 25.57
C ALA A 425 8.52 5.66 26.38
N ASN A 426 9.02 4.54 26.90
CA ASN A 426 10.33 4.49 27.55
C ASN A 426 11.45 4.57 26.50
N LYS A 427 11.29 3.87 25.39
CA LYS A 427 12.21 3.89 24.24
C LYS A 427 11.41 3.73 22.93
N VAL A 428 11.99 4.20 21.84
CA VAL A 428 11.54 3.94 20.47
C VAL A 428 12.74 3.43 19.68
N PHE A 429 12.51 2.46 18.78
CA PHE A 429 13.51 1.93 17.87
C PHE A 429 12.89 1.82 16.47
N TYR A 430 13.33 2.64 15.54
CA TYR A 430 13.02 2.47 14.12
C TYR A 430 14.02 1.56 13.43
N ASN A 431 13.61 0.85 12.38
CA ASN A 431 14.59 0.30 11.45
C ASN A 431 15.30 1.44 10.70
N SER A 432 16.60 1.26 10.48
CA SER A 432 17.31 2.05 9.47
C SER A 432 17.04 1.46 8.06
N PRO A 433 17.34 2.20 6.98
CA PRO A 433 17.30 1.67 5.62
C PRO A 433 18.07 0.36 5.45
N SER A 434 19.26 0.25 6.02
CA SER A 434 20.10 -0.94 5.93
C SER A 434 19.50 -2.15 6.64
N ILE A 435 18.94 -1.99 7.86
CA ILE A 435 18.28 -3.07 8.61
C ILE A 435 17.03 -3.53 7.85
N LEU A 436 16.21 -2.59 7.37
CA LEU A 436 15.00 -2.90 6.63
C LEU A 436 15.31 -3.62 5.33
N SER A 437 16.32 -3.19 4.58
CA SER A 437 16.73 -3.82 3.32
C SER A 437 17.16 -5.28 3.50
N LYS A 438 17.94 -5.58 4.56
CA LYS A 438 18.28 -6.96 4.95
C LYS A 438 17.02 -7.78 5.25
N GLY A 439 16.07 -7.22 5.99
CA GLY A 439 14.79 -7.86 6.32
C GLY A 439 13.95 -8.14 5.07
N ILE A 440 13.84 -7.21 4.14
CA ILE A 440 13.13 -7.41 2.87
C ILE A 440 13.91 -8.37 1.95
N GLY A 441 15.24 -8.41 2.06
CA GLY A 441 16.12 -9.18 1.18
C GLY A 441 16.22 -8.57 -0.22
N ILE A 442 16.23 -7.24 -0.30
CA ILE A 442 16.45 -6.42 -1.49
C ILE A 442 17.50 -5.39 -1.12
N SER A 443 18.48 -5.17 -2.00
CA SER A 443 19.51 -4.14 -1.77
C SER A 443 18.85 -2.77 -1.49
N GLU A 444 19.37 -2.06 -0.52
CA GLU A 444 18.93 -0.70 -0.18
C GLU A 444 18.93 0.23 -1.41
N TYR A 445 19.89 0.04 -2.31
CA TYR A 445 19.98 0.76 -3.57
C TYR A 445 18.72 0.62 -4.43
N ASN A 446 18.03 -0.51 -4.35
CA ASN A 446 16.84 -0.85 -5.13
C ASN A 446 15.52 -0.58 -4.37
N LEU A 447 15.60 0.01 -3.18
CA LEU A 447 14.44 0.47 -2.41
C LEU A 447 14.33 1.99 -2.47
N TRP A 448 13.11 2.49 -2.46
CA TRP A 448 12.87 3.93 -2.43
C TRP A 448 12.74 4.43 -0.99
N PHE A 449 13.54 5.42 -0.66
CA PHE A 449 13.44 6.18 0.58
C PHE A 449 13.57 7.67 0.27
N PRO A 450 12.91 8.57 1.04
CA PRO A 450 13.23 10.00 1.02
C PRO A 450 14.70 10.24 1.30
N GLU A 451 15.26 11.28 0.71
CA GLU A 451 16.70 11.57 0.80
C GLU A 451 17.19 11.65 2.25
N TRP A 452 16.49 12.39 3.10
CA TRP A 452 16.86 12.52 4.50
C TRP A 452 16.87 11.17 5.25
N VAL A 453 15.91 10.28 4.96
CA VAL A 453 15.83 8.95 5.59
C VAL A 453 17.00 8.06 5.18
N ARG A 454 17.52 8.21 3.96
CA ARG A 454 18.67 7.43 3.47
C ARG A 454 19.94 7.62 4.31
N PHE A 455 20.08 8.76 4.94
CA PHE A 455 21.25 9.10 5.77
C PHE A 455 21.03 8.82 7.26
N LEU A 456 19.82 8.42 7.66
CA LEU A 456 19.52 8.07 9.04
C LEU A 456 19.93 6.63 9.33
N GLU A 457 21.12 6.46 9.89
CA GLU A 457 21.62 5.17 10.37
C GLU A 457 21.88 5.22 11.87
N TYR A 458 22.03 4.04 12.49
CA TYR A 458 22.53 3.92 13.84
C TYR A 458 24.05 4.22 13.87
N GLU A 459 24.50 4.90 14.91
CA GLU A 459 25.93 5.13 15.10
C GLU A 459 26.67 3.78 15.18
N LYS A 460 27.76 3.67 14.45
CA LYS A 460 28.65 2.49 14.54
C LYS A 460 29.32 2.52 15.90
N LYS A 461 28.96 1.60 16.76
CA LYS A 461 29.65 1.36 18.03
C LYS A 461 30.95 0.57 17.81
#